data_8b50c36ea9904184ff9e90ca97c61d30
#
_entry.id   8b50c36ea9904184ff9e90ca97c61d30
#
_cell.length_a   1.000
_cell.length_b   1.000
_cell.length_c   1.000
_cell.angle_alpha   90.00
_cell.angle_beta   90.00
_cell.angle_gamma   90.00
#
_symmetry.space_group_name_H-M   'P 1'
#
loop_
_entity.id
_entity.type
_entity.pdbx_description
1 polymer ?
#
loop_
_entity_poly.entity_id
_entity_poly.type
_entity_poly.pdbx_seq_one_letter_code
_entity_poly.pdbx_strand_id
1 'polypeptide(L)'
;MQKQLAIAGLALALNACGDGNDDIFRGVDGSSSSRLTGVYLGSFTDENLNPRSILGVIEKNSNFWLLYSLPADNGYTGIMRGQFSLSGNRFSATNIRDYNFVFNQTASVTLNGHYTAEKNLQGNVNNTNNRPFNLIYNTDYSRDNTSISSLQGRYSGRTTTLTNNVITTVNIDRSGVVTGIVGDQDKCAFAGRVSSENNTPYFNIHLVLTGSASSDCLNGAQQVDGILLNQIDSQSIYMMAENSNQQDAILFIGQKTQN
;
A
#
# COMPACT_ATOMS: atom_id res chain seq x y z
N MET A 1 52.97 48.31 -52.31
CA MET A 1 53.57 47.27 -53.15
C MET A 1 53.24 45.90 -52.64
N GLN A 2 52.67 45.08 -53.51
CA GLN A 2 52.52 43.62 -53.47
C GLN A 2 51.52 43.05 -52.50
N LYS A 3 50.38 42.66 -52.93
CA LYS A 3 49.91 41.44 -53.64
C LYS A 3 49.60 40.30 -52.67
N GLN A 4 48.37 40.12 -52.45
CA GLN A 4 47.43 39.02 -52.85
C GLN A 4 47.97 37.62 -52.67
N LEU A 5 47.23 36.79 -52.02
CA LEU A 5 46.59 35.60 -52.58
C LEU A 5 45.47 35.05 -51.73
N ALA A 6 44.30 34.92 -52.35
CA ALA A 6 43.16 34.21 -51.81
C ALA A 6 43.32 32.70 -52.12
N ILE A 7 42.99 31.84 -51.20
CA ILE A 7 42.74 30.41 -51.47
C ILE A 7 41.35 30.10 -50.95
N ALA A 8 40.45 29.84 -51.89
CA ALA A 8 39.14 29.28 -51.63
C ALA A 8 39.29 27.79 -51.38
N GLY A 9 38.84 27.37 -50.22
CA GLY A 9 38.71 25.96 -49.86
C GLY A 9 37.24 25.53 -49.92
N LEU A 10 36.97 24.68 -50.89
CA LEU A 10 35.69 24.05 -51.20
C LEU A 10 35.32 23.06 -50.12
N ALA A 11 34.27 23.33 -49.31
CA ALA A 11 33.71 22.36 -48.38
C ALA A 11 32.68 21.48 -49.08
N LEU A 12 33.03 20.24 -49.28
CA LEU A 12 32.11 19.19 -49.74
C LEU A 12 31.14 18.82 -48.60
N ALA A 13 29.88 19.14 -48.81
CA ALA A 13 28.79 18.62 -47.99
C ALA A 13 28.54 17.15 -48.38
N LEU A 14 28.87 16.24 -47.50
CA LEU A 14 28.43 14.85 -47.53
C LEU A 14 27.12 14.75 -46.78
N ASN A 15 26.00 14.71 -47.48
CA ASN A 15 24.74 14.25 -46.97
C ASN A 15 24.82 12.74 -46.80
N ALA A 16 25.02 12.25 -45.62
CA ALA A 16 24.77 10.87 -45.23
C ALA A 16 23.37 10.79 -44.64
N CYS A 17 22.40 10.35 -45.44
CA CYS A 17 21.19 9.73 -44.95
C CYS A 17 21.61 8.44 -44.25
N GLY A 18 21.49 8.42 -42.95
CA GLY A 18 21.56 7.24 -42.13
C GLY A 18 20.25 7.14 -41.38
N ASP A 19 19.32 6.31 -41.86
CA ASP A 19 18.28 5.72 -41.06
C ASP A 19 18.97 4.90 -39.99
N GLY A 20 19.17 5.50 -38.83
CA GLY A 20 19.64 4.86 -37.63
C GLY A 20 18.57 4.98 -36.59
N ASN A 21 17.93 3.86 -36.27
CA ASN A 21 17.17 3.68 -35.06
C ASN A 21 18.03 4.01 -33.85
N ASP A 22 18.05 5.27 -33.43
CA ASP A 22 18.61 5.70 -32.13
C ASP A 22 17.56 5.60 -31.01
N ASP A 23 16.98 4.41 -30.85
CA ASP A 23 16.30 4.00 -29.63
C ASP A 23 17.24 3.33 -28.63
N ILE A 24 18.50 3.76 -28.58
CA ILE A 24 19.47 3.21 -27.65
C ILE A 24 19.91 4.32 -26.68
N PHE A 25 19.58 4.11 -25.41
CA PHE A 25 19.90 4.95 -24.24
C PHE A 25 18.97 6.13 -23.95
N ARG A 26 17.66 5.92 -23.87
CA ARG A 26 16.98 6.56 -22.75
C ARG A 26 17.45 5.86 -21.50
N GLY A 27 18.23 6.57 -20.71
CA GLY A 27 18.65 6.14 -19.41
C GLY A 27 17.46 5.56 -18.66
N VAL A 28 17.63 4.38 -18.11
CA VAL A 28 16.69 3.78 -17.19
C VAL A 28 16.75 4.66 -15.94
N ASP A 29 16.02 5.78 -15.98
CA ASP A 29 15.85 6.65 -14.84
C ASP A 29 15.14 5.85 -13.75
N GLY A 30 15.81 5.80 -12.64
CA GLY A 30 15.59 4.98 -11.48
C GLY A 30 14.27 5.13 -10.76
N SER A 31 13.15 4.75 -11.35
CA SER A 31 11.91 4.62 -10.61
C SER A 31 11.10 3.37 -10.99
N SER A 32 11.74 2.20 -10.98
CA SER A 32 10.99 0.95 -11.11
C SER A 32 9.97 0.76 -9.97
N SER A 33 10.18 1.38 -8.83
CA SER A 33 9.27 1.32 -7.69
C SER A 33 7.93 2.03 -7.93
N SER A 34 7.92 3.16 -8.62
CA SER A 34 6.69 3.90 -8.91
C SER A 34 5.74 3.16 -9.86
N ARG A 35 6.24 2.18 -10.60
CA ARG A 35 5.44 1.39 -11.55
C ARG A 35 4.54 0.35 -10.89
N LEU A 36 4.73 0.05 -9.62
CA LEU A 36 3.89 -0.87 -8.86
C LEU A 36 2.91 -0.18 -7.93
N THR A 37 3.01 1.14 -7.76
CA THR A 37 2.10 1.89 -6.89
C THR A 37 0.66 1.69 -7.35
N GLY A 38 -0.21 1.33 -6.41
CA GLY A 38 -1.61 1.14 -6.72
C GLY A 38 -2.30 0.14 -5.81
N VAL A 39 -3.56 -0.12 -6.14
CA VAL A 39 -4.40 -1.10 -5.46
C VAL A 39 -4.58 -2.32 -6.35
N TYR A 40 -4.44 -3.48 -5.76
CA TYR A 40 -4.52 -4.77 -6.44
C TYR A 40 -5.53 -5.66 -5.73
N LEU A 41 -6.32 -6.38 -6.51
CA LEU A 41 -7.28 -7.36 -6.00
C LEU A 41 -6.96 -8.74 -6.56
N GLY A 42 -7.16 -9.76 -5.76
CA GLY A 42 -6.94 -11.13 -6.22
C GLY A 42 -7.04 -12.16 -5.12
N SER A 43 -6.26 -13.20 -5.23
CA SER A 43 -6.28 -14.30 -4.27
C SER A 43 -4.92 -14.97 -4.13
N PHE A 44 -4.75 -15.66 -3.02
CA PHE A 44 -3.70 -16.66 -2.85
C PHE A 44 -4.32 -17.99 -2.39
N THR A 45 -3.58 -19.06 -2.61
CA THR A 45 -3.96 -20.38 -2.12
C THR A 45 -3.24 -20.65 -0.82
N ASP A 46 -3.97 -20.99 0.23
CA ASP A 46 -3.39 -21.37 1.52
C ASP A 46 -2.79 -22.79 1.50
N GLU A 47 -2.24 -23.23 2.61
CA GLU A 47 -1.62 -24.55 2.74
C GLU A 47 -2.58 -25.72 2.58
N ASN A 48 -3.89 -25.48 2.74
CA ASN A 48 -4.95 -26.46 2.55
C ASN A 48 -5.59 -26.36 1.16
N LEU A 49 -4.95 -25.64 0.23
CA LEU A 49 -5.41 -25.37 -1.13
C LEU A 49 -6.72 -24.57 -1.22
N ASN A 50 -7.10 -23.86 -0.17
CA ASN A 50 -8.27 -23.01 -0.19
C ASN A 50 -7.92 -21.62 -0.73
N PRO A 51 -8.74 -21.04 -1.61
CA PRO A 51 -8.55 -19.67 -2.08
C PRO A 51 -8.89 -18.67 -0.96
N ARG A 52 -8.05 -17.66 -0.80
CA ARG A 52 -8.25 -16.51 0.08
C ARG A 52 -8.21 -15.23 -0.73
N SER A 53 -9.17 -14.36 -0.53
CA SER A 53 -9.16 -13.05 -1.19
C SER A 53 -8.05 -12.18 -0.65
N ILE A 54 -7.45 -11.37 -1.53
CA ILE A 54 -6.44 -10.36 -1.17
C ILE A 54 -6.87 -9.00 -1.71
N LEU A 55 -6.72 -7.97 -0.86
CA LEU A 55 -6.63 -6.58 -1.26
C LEU A 55 -5.20 -6.11 -0.96
N GLY A 56 -4.46 -5.74 -1.98
CA GLY A 56 -3.10 -5.24 -1.87
C GLY A 56 -3.02 -3.75 -2.15
N VAL A 57 -2.29 -3.01 -1.31
CA VAL A 57 -1.91 -1.63 -1.56
C VAL A 57 -0.41 -1.56 -1.63
N ILE A 58 0.12 -1.06 -2.74
CA ILE A 58 1.57 -0.89 -2.93
C ILE A 58 1.87 0.61 -2.95
N GLU A 59 2.75 1.02 -2.05
CA GLU A 59 3.19 2.40 -1.89
C GLU A 59 4.31 2.76 -2.88
N LYS A 60 4.55 4.04 -3.09
CA LYS A 60 5.59 4.54 -4.01
C LYS A 60 7.01 4.05 -3.69
N ASN A 61 7.29 3.83 -2.43
CA ASN A 61 8.57 3.32 -1.94
C ASN A 61 8.68 1.79 -2.01
N SER A 62 7.75 1.13 -2.72
CA SER A 62 7.59 -0.32 -2.81
C SER A 62 7.22 -1.02 -1.50
N ASN A 63 6.90 -0.30 -0.46
CA ASN A 63 6.22 -0.88 0.69
C ASN A 63 4.84 -1.40 0.27
N PHE A 64 4.34 -2.41 0.96
CA PHE A 64 3.03 -2.93 0.65
C PHE A 64 2.27 -3.36 1.90
N TRP A 65 0.95 -3.35 1.76
CA TRP A 65 -0.03 -3.90 2.68
C TRP A 65 -0.90 -4.88 1.91
N LEU A 66 -0.90 -6.14 2.31
CA LEU A 66 -1.78 -7.16 1.73
C LEU A 66 -2.76 -7.62 2.80
N LEU A 67 -4.01 -7.21 2.68
CA LEU A 67 -5.10 -7.74 3.50
C LEU A 67 -5.56 -9.06 2.90
N TYR A 68 -5.78 -10.07 3.74
CA TYR A 68 -6.30 -11.35 3.27
C TYR A 68 -7.46 -11.86 4.13
N SER A 69 -8.38 -12.60 3.48
CA SER A 69 -9.56 -13.19 4.13
C SER A 69 -9.31 -14.60 4.63
N LEU A 70 -10.24 -15.13 5.42
CA LEU A 70 -10.42 -16.58 5.58
C LEU A 70 -10.97 -17.21 4.28
N PRO A 71 -10.81 -18.53 4.09
CA PRO A 71 -11.49 -19.23 3.01
C PRO A 71 -13.02 -19.03 3.11
N ALA A 72 -13.64 -18.75 1.96
CA ALA A 72 -15.08 -18.54 1.85
C ALA A 72 -15.68 -17.41 2.71
N ASP A 73 -14.84 -16.52 3.24
CA ASP A 73 -15.26 -15.33 4.00
C ASP A 73 -14.88 -14.05 3.23
N ASN A 74 -15.71 -13.04 3.33
CA ASN A 74 -15.45 -11.71 2.75
C ASN A 74 -14.76 -10.75 3.73
N GLY A 75 -14.59 -11.15 4.99
CA GLY A 75 -13.90 -10.37 6.02
C GLY A 75 -12.39 -10.55 5.96
N TYR A 76 -11.64 -9.47 6.11
CA TYR A 76 -10.18 -9.55 6.21
C TYR A 76 -9.77 -9.99 7.61
N THR A 77 -8.88 -10.98 7.67
CA THR A 77 -8.49 -11.67 8.90
C THR A 77 -6.98 -11.67 9.13
N GLY A 78 -6.24 -10.99 8.27
CA GLY A 78 -4.81 -10.80 8.46
C GLY A 78 -4.23 -9.75 7.53
N ILE A 79 -3.03 -9.31 7.86
CA ILE A 79 -2.24 -8.33 7.12
C ILE A 79 -0.83 -8.86 6.92
N MET A 80 -0.35 -8.82 5.68
CA MET A 80 1.08 -8.94 5.39
C MET A 80 1.64 -7.55 5.12
N ARG A 81 2.73 -7.19 5.81
CA ARG A 81 3.44 -5.92 5.66
C ARG A 81 4.88 -6.17 5.28
N GLY A 82 5.37 -5.51 4.24
CA GLY A 82 6.75 -5.66 3.78
C GLY A 82 7.14 -4.65 2.73
N GLN A 83 8.28 -4.89 2.08
CA GLN A 83 8.79 -4.06 1.00
C GLN A 83 9.29 -4.95 -0.14
N PHE A 84 8.95 -4.60 -1.37
CA PHE A 84 9.46 -5.27 -2.56
C PHE A 84 10.83 -4.76 -2.97
N SER A 85 11.72 -5.69 -3.29
CA SER A 85 12.91 -5.46 -4.09
C SER A 85 12.59 -5.81 -5.54
N LEU A 86 12.83 -4.89 -6.48
CA LEU A 86 12.47 -5.03 -7.88
C LEU A 86 13.73 -5.23 -8.74
N SER A 87 13.64 -6.16 -9.71
CA SER A 87 14.71 -6.41 -10.68
C SER A 87 14.09 -6.80 -12.03
N GLY A 88 14.16 -5.92 -13.02
CA GLY A 88 13.45 -6.10 -14.28
C GLY A 88 11.96 -6.22 -14.07
N ASN A 89 11.39 -7.34 -14.49
CA ASN A 89 9.97 -7.67 -14.27
C ASN A 89 9.75 -8.63 -13.08
N ARG A 90 10.75 -8.81 -12.23
CA ARG A 90 10.68 -9.67 -11.05
C ARG A 90 10.60 -8.84 -9.77
N PHE A 91 9.99 -9.40 -8.76
CA PHE A 91 10.01 -8.88 -7.40
C PHE A 91 10.34 -9.96 -6.39
N SER A 92 10.87 -9.54 -5.28
CA SER A 92 11.06 -10.36 -4.08
C SER A 92 10.87 -9.53 -2.82
N ALA A 93 10.45 -10.16 -1.74
CA ALA A 93 10.41 -9.58 -0.41
C ALA A 93 10.73 -10.67 0.62
N THR A 94 11.66 -10.42 1.54
CA THR A 94 12.19 -11.45 2.45
C THR A 94 11.84 -11.21 3.92
N ASN A 95 11.53 -9.99 4.30
CA ASN A 95 11.25 -9.62 5.69
C ASN A 95 9.79 -9.16 5.84
N ILE A 96 8.87 -10.03 5.41
CA ILE A 96 7.44 -9.74 5.48
C ILE A 96 6.92 -10.22 6.82
N ARG A 97 6.21 -9.34 7.52
CA ARG A 97 5.44 -9.70 8.70
C ARG A 97 4.03 -10.06 8.29
N ASP A 98 3.60 -11.24 8.68
CA ASP A 98 2.25 -11.75 8.51
C ASP A 98 1.55 -11.72 9.88
N TYR A 99 0.64 -10.77 10.06
CA TYR A 99 -0.20 -10.62 11.23
C TYR A 99 -1.50 -11.37 11.03
N ASN A 100 -1.60 -12.56 11.60
CA ASN A 100 -2.78 -13.39 11.50
C ASN A 100 -3.69 -13.16 12.71
N PHE A 101 -4.78 -12.42 12.51
CA PHE A 101 -5.71 -12.04 13.57
C PHE A 101 -6.55 -13.21 14.09
N VAL A 102 -6.71 -14.28 13.33
CA VAL A 102 -7.48 -15.45 13.76
C VAL A 102 -6.70 -16.30 14.75
N PHE A 103 -5.41 -16.47 14.50
CA PHE A 103 -4.53 -17.28 15.33
C PHE A 103 -3.73 -16.44 16.35
N ASN A 104 -3.93 -15.12 16.38
CA ASN A 104 -3.21 -14.19 17.26
C ASN A 104 -1.70 -14.35 17.16
N GLN A 105 -1.20 -14.46 15.93
CA GLN A 105 0.21 -14.78 15.66
C GLN A 105 0.82 -13.84 14.62
N THR A 106 2.10 -13.57 14.82
CA THR A 106 2.94 -12.93 13.80
C THR A 106 3.93 -13.96 13.27
N ALA A 107 4.01 -14.06 11.95
CA ALA A 107 4.96 -14.93 11.26
C ALA A 107 5.82 -14.13 10.29
N SER A 108 7.02 -14.65 10.01
CA SER A 108 7.84 -14.14 8.91
C SER A 108 7.58 -14.95 7.66
N VAL A 109 7.29 -14.27 6.56
CA VAL A 109 7.05 -14.89 5.25
C VAL A 109 7.93 -14.25 4.19
N THR A 110 8.02 -14.90 3.04
CA THR A 110 8.69 -14.35 1.86
C THR A 110 7.73 -14.34 0.67
N LEU A 111 7.91 -13.38 -0.22
CA LEU A 111 7.20 -13.32 -1.50
C LEU A 111 8.21 -13.23 -2.64
N ASN A 112 7.92 -13.92 -3.73
CA ASN A 112 8.66 -13.75 -4.97
C ASN A 112 7.75 -13.96 -6.17
N GLY A 113 8.12 -13.35 -7.30
CA GLY A 113 7.32 -13.52 -8.49
C GLY A 113 7.68 -12.56 -9.62
N HIS A 114 6.72 -12.40 -10.51
CA HIS A 114 6.79 -11.52 -11.66
C HIS A 114 5.66 -10.50 -11.62
N TYR A 115 5.90 -9.34 -12.22
CA TYR A 115 4.88 -8.33 -12.36
C TYR A 115 4.86 -7.74 -13.78
N THR A 116 3.70 -7.26 -14.14
CA THR A 116 3.52 -6.31 -15.25
C THR A 116 2.92 -5.05 -14.65
N ALA A 117 3.61 -3.93 -14.79
CA ALA A 117 3.20 -2.65 -14.22
C ALA A 117 1.75 -2.33 -14.61
N GLU A 118 0.97 -1.87 -13.64
CA GLU A 118 -0.46 -1.52 -13.79
C GLU A 118 -1.32 -2.62 -14.43
N LYS A 119 -0.91 -3.87 -14.28
CA LYS A 119 -1.67 -5.04 -14.73
C LYS A 119 -1.76 -6.11 -13.67
N ASN A 120 -0.65 -6.74 -13.30
CA ASN A 120 -0.70 -7.85 -12.35
C ASN A 120 0.60 -8.08 -11.59
N LEU A 121 0.45 -8.75 -10.45
CA LEU A 121 1.53 -9.42 -9.73
C LEU A 121 1.17 -10.90 -9.57
N GLN A 122 2.10 -11.78 -9.92
CA GLN A 122 1.94 -13.22 -9.79
C GLN A 122 3.17 -13.83 -9.16
N GLY A 123 2.98 -14.73 -8.22
CA GLY A 123 4.10 -15.34 -7.52
C GLY A 123 3.70 -16.33 -6.47
N ASN A 124 4.58 -16.53 -5.51
CA ASN A 124 4.41 -17.47 -4.43
C ASN A 124 4.66 -16.83 -3.06
N VAL A 125 3.91 -17.27 -2.08
CA VAL A 125 4.17 -17.04 -0.65
C VAL A 125 5.02 -18.22 -0.18
N ASN A 126 6.29 -18.00 0.06
CA ASN A 126 7.23 -19.04 0.45
C ASN A 126 7.40 -19.05 1.96
N ASN A 127 6.52 -19.73 2.64
CA ASN A 127 6.74 -20.10 4.03
C ASN A 127 7.23 -21.56 4.05
N THR A 128 6.55 -22.51 4.53
CA THR A 128 6.93 -23.94 4.49
C THR A 128 6.45 -24.64 3.21
N ASN A 129 5.39 -24.13 2.59
CA ASN A 129 4.81 -24.64 1.35
C ASN A 129 4.66 -23.49 0.34
N ASN A 130 4.96 -23.73 -0.94
CA ASN A 130 4.72 -22.76 -2.01
C ASN A 130 3.22 -22.51 -2.16
N ARG A 131 2.80 -21.27 -1.91
CA ARG A 131 1.41 -20.83 -2.04
C ARG A 131 1.31 -19.82 -3.18
N PRO A 132 0.73 -20.19 -4.31
CA PRO A 132 0.61 -19.28 -5.43
C PRO A 132 -0.36 -18.14 -5.13
N PHE A 133 -0.07 -16.95 -5.64
CA PHE A 133 -0.96 -15.81 -5.62
C PHE A 133 -1.02 -15.13 -6.98
N ASN A 134 -2.15 -14.48 -7.23
CA ASN A 134 -2.37 -13.65 -8.41
C ASN A 134 -3.17 -12.41 -8.01
N LEU A 135 -2.58 -11.24 -8.21
CA LEU A 135 -3.18 -9.94 -7.93
C LEU A 135 -3.29 -9.15 -9.23
N ILE A 136 -4.47 -8.63 -9.49
CA ILE A 136 -4.79 -7.81 -10.67
C ILE A 136 -4.89 -6.36 -10.24
N TYR A 137 -4.24 -5.46 -10.97
CA TYR A 137 -4.34 -4.03 -10.77
C TYR A 137 -5.79 -3.56 -10.93
N ASN A 138 -6.30 -2.90 -9.92
CA ASN A 138 -7.65 -2.35 -9.93
C ASN A 138 -7.60 -0.87 -10.28
N THR A 139 -8.04 -0.54 -11.49
CA THR A 139 -8.03 0.83 -11.99
C THR A 139 -8.95 1.77 -11.24
N ASP A 140 -10.06 1.29 -10.71
CA ASP A 140 -11.03 2.13 -10.00
C ASP A 140 -10.53 2.52 -8.62
N TYR A 141 -9.91 1.59 -7.90
CA TYR A 141 -9.31 1.86 -6.59
C TYR A 141 -7.92 2.51 -6.68
N SER A 142 -7.27 2.42 -7.84
CA SER A 142 -5.95 3.02 -8.06
C SER A 142 -5.99 4.44 -8.61
N ARG A 143 -7.18 4.99 -8.84
CA ARG A 143 -7.32 6.40 -9.22
C ARG A 143 -6.81 7.31 -8.11
N ASP A 144 -6.16 8.38 -8.51
CA ASP A 144 -5.72 9.43 -7.60
C ASP A 144 -6.91 9.99 -6.83
N ASN A 145 -7.01 9.65 -5.56
CA ASN A 145 -8.03 10.14 -4.66
C ASN A 145 -7.38 10.89 -3.50
N THR A 146 -6.69 11.95 -3.84
CA THR A 146 -5.83 12.68 -2.91
C THR A 146 -6.54 13.80 -2.16
N SER A 147 -7.84 14.00 -2.37
CA SER A 147 -8.57 15.02 -1.65
C SER A 147 -8.90 14.56 -0.24
N ILE A 148 -8.20 15.10 0.75
CA ILE A 148 -8.49 14.86 2.18
C ILE A 148 -9.96 15.20 2.50
N SER A 149 -10.53 16.19 1.82
CA SER A 149 -11.93 16.56 2.02
C SER A 149 -12.93 15.44 1.67
N SER A 150 -12.55 14.48 0.82
CA SER A 150 -13.39 13.32 0.52
C SER A 150 -13.53 12.37 1.71
N LEU A 151 -12.59 12.41 2.64
CA LEU A 151 -12.59 11.62 3.86
C LEU A 151 -13.41 12.23 4.99
N GLN A 152 -13.84 13.49 4.85
CA GLN A 152 -14.57 14.16 5.92
C GLN A 152 -15.81 13.38 6.33
N GLY A 153 -15.93 13.08 7.62
CA GLY A 153 -17.10 12.41 8.18
C GLY A 153 -16.79 11.58 9.41
N ARG A 154 -17.86 10.99 9.93
CA ARG A 154 -17.79 10.02 11.02
C ARG A 154 -17.95 8.63 10.44
N TYR A 155 -17.10 7.72 10.90
CA TYR A 155 -17.09 6.32 10.49
C TYR A 155 -17.27 5.44 11.72
N SER A 156 -18.10 4.41 11.60
CA SER A 156 -18.25 3.38 12.62
C SER A 156 -17.89 2.03 12.02
N GLY A 157 -17.14 1.24 12.76
CA GLY A 157 -16.67 -0.04 12.30
C GLY A 157 -15.96 -0.83 13.38
N ARG A 158 -15.09 -1.73 12.95
CA ARG A 158 -14.33 -2.58 13.87
C ARG A 158 -12.84 -2.36 13.68
N THR A 159 -12.15 -2.26 14.81
CA THR A 159 -10.69 -2.35 14.86
C THR A 159 -10.30 -3.75 15.28
N THR A 160 -9.47 -4.37 14.46
CA THR A 160 -8.90 -5.70 14.71
C THR A 160 -7.40 -5.59 14.88
N THR A 161 -6.88 -6.24 15.90
CA THR A 161 -5.46 -6.45 16.18
C THR A 161 -5.23 -7.92 16.48
N LEU A 162 -4.00 -8.32 16.78
CA LEU A 162 -3.72 -9.69 17.18
C LEU A 162 -4.51 -10.11 18.45
N THR A 163 -4.83 -9.19 19.33
CA THR A 163 -5.44 -9.51 20.62
C THR A 163 -6.87 -8.99 20.80
N ASN A 164 -7.31 -8.08 19.92
CA ASN A 164 -8.57 -7.37 20.09
C ASN A 164 -9.37 -7.30 18.79
N ASN A 165 -10.70 -7.31 18.95
CA ASN A 165 -11.63 -7.01 17.86
C ASN A 165 -12.81 -6.21 18.43
N VAL A 166 -12.71 -4.90 18.37
CA VAL A 166 -13.61 -3.98 19.10
C VAL A 166 -14.28 -2.97 18.17
N ILE A 167 -15.47 -2.52 18.56
CA ILE A 167 -16.17 -1.44 17.85
C ILE A 167 -15.35 -0.16 18.02
N THR A 168 -15.20 0.58 16.95
CA THR A 168 -14.41 1.82 16.91
C THR A 168 -15.17 2.89 16.13
N THR A 169 -15.14 4.10 16.67
CA THR A 169 -15.63 5.29 15.95
C THR A 169 -14.44 6.17 15.58
N VAL A 170 -14.40 6.58 14.32
CA VAL A 170 -13.38 7.49 13.76
C VAL A 170 -14.08 8.72 13.24
N ASN A 171 -13.58 9.89 13.56
CA ASN A 171 -14.00 11.15 12.96
C ASN A 171 -12.81 11.76 12.22
N ILE A 172 -13.02 12.13 10.96
CA ILE A 172 -12.02 12.81 10.12
C ILE A 172 -12.61 14.16 9.75
N ASP A 173 -11.89 15.23 10.08
CA ASP A 173 -12.30 16.57 9.69
C ASP A 173 -11.81 16.95 8.29
N ARG A 174 -12.25 18.11 7.80
CA ARG A 174 -11.89 18.60 6.47
C ARG A 174 -10.39 18.87 6.27
N SER A 175 -9.66 19.09 7.35
CA SER A 175 -8.21 19.34 7.35
C SER A 175 -7.39 18.06 7.51
N GLY A 176 -8.04 16.90 7.67
CA GLY A 176 -7.39 15.62 7.87
C GLY A 176 -7.01 15.33 9.33
N VAL A 177 -7.51 16.11 10.29
CA VAL A 177 -7.39 15.74 11.70
C VAL A 177 -8.29 14.53 11.96
N VAL A 178 -7.70 13.51 12.57
CA VAL A 178 -8.38 12.27 12.95
C VAL A 178 -8.52 12.22 14.44
N THR A 179 -9.70 11.89 14.90
CA THR A 179 -9.98 11.55 16.31
C THR A 179 -10.85 10.33 16.38
N GLY A 180 -10.77 9.58 17.45
CA GLY A 180 -11.64 8.42 17.60
C GLY A 180 -11.57 7.77 18.97
N ILE A 181 -12.46 6.80 19.15
CA ILE A 181 -12.62 6.01 20.38
C ILE A 181 -12.68 4.55 19.99
N VAL A 182 -11.92 3.74 20.71
CA VAL A 182 -11.90 2.28 20.61
C VAL A 182 -12.69 1.69 21.79
N GLY A 183 -13.69 0.86 21.49
CA GLY A 183 -14.57 0.27 22.51
C GLY A 183 -15.64 1.22 23.03
N ASP A 184 -16.39 0.75 24.01
CA ASP A 184 -17.61 1.43 24.48
C ASP A 184 -17.38 2.43 25.63
N GLN A 185 -16.18 2.59 26.15
CA GLN A 185 -15.97 3.25 27.44
C GLN A 185 -14.97 4.41 27.45
N ASP A 186 -14.77 5.14 26.39
CA ASP A 186 -13.87 6.32 26.32
C ASP A 186 -12.45 6.12 26.92
N LYS A 187 -12.10 4.89 27.27
CA LYS A 187 -10.83 4.55 27.93
C LYS A 187 -9.66 4.45 26.95
N CYS A 188 -9.97 4.34 25.68
CA CYS A 188 -8.99 4.28 24.62
C CYS A 188 -9.39 5.26 23.52
N ALA A 189 -8.83 6.44 23.57
CA ALA A 189 -8.96 7.44 22.52
C ALA A 189 -7.73 7.45 21.64
N PHE A 190 -7.88 7.94 20.44
CA PHE A 190 -6.76 8.25 19.56
C PHE A 190 -6.97 9.57 18.87
N ALA A 191 -5.85 10.21 18.53
CA ALA A 191 -5.84 11.41 17.74
C ALA A 191 -4.64 11.38 16.78
N GLY A 192 -4.77 12.07 15.68
CA GLY A 192 -3.69 12.13 14.70
C GLY A 192 -4.07 12.85 13.43
N ARG A 193 -3.44 12.46 12.35
CA ARG A 193 -3.61 13.13 11.07
C ARG A 193 -3.57 12.15 9.90
N VAL A 194 -4.38 12.46 8.91
CA VAL A 194 -4.29 11.93 7.55
C VAL A 194 -3.58 12.95 6.68
N SER A 195 -2.68 12.52 5.84
CA SER A 195 -2.01 13.32 4.82
C SER A 195 -2.11 12.65 3.45
N SER A 196 -2.26 13.45 2.41
CA SER A 196 -2.22 12.97 1.03
C SER A 196 -0.79 12.98 0.49
N GLU A 197 -0.49 12.02 -0.33
CA GLU A 197 0.68 12.03 -1.19
C GLU A 197 0.22 12.14 -2.64
N ASN A 198 0.84 13.03 -3.44
CA ASN A 198 0.44 13.25 -4.83
C ASN A 198 0.52 11.95 -5.63
N ASN A 199 -0.46 11.72 -6.50
CA ASN A 199 -0.52 10.57 -7.38
C ASN A 199 -0.44 9.22 -6.63
N THR A 200 -1.22 9.10 -5.55
CA THR A 200 -1.41 7.82 -4.84
C THR A 200 -2.89 7.55 -4.59
N PRO A 201 -3.31 6.28 -4.60
CA PRO A 201 -4.69 5.91 -4.28
C PRO A 201 -4.95 5.79 -2.78
N TYR A 202 -3.97 6.08 -1.95
CA TYR A 202 -4.02 5.97 -0.49
C TYR A 202 -3.61 7.29 0.17
N PHE A 203 -3.92 7.39 1.45
CA PHE A 203 -3.48 8.46 2.34
C PHE A 203 -2.54 7.87 3.38
N ASN A 204 -1.55 8.63 3.81
CA ASN A 204 -0.74 8.27 4.98
C ASN A 204 -1.48 8.64 6.25
N ILE A 205 -1.41 7.79 7.28
CA ILE A 205 -1.96 8.05 8.60
C ILE A 205 -0.86 7.99 9.66
N HIS A 206 -1.00 8.89 10.63
CA HIS A 206 -0.19 8.92 11.83
C HIS A 206 -1.12 9.15 13.02
N LEU A 207 -1.21 8.16 13.92
CA LEU A 207 -2.12 8.19 15.07
C LEU A 207 -1.35 7.95 16.36
N VAL A 208 -1.80 8.64 17.41
CA VAL A 208 -1.34 8.44 18.79
C VAL A 208 -2.54 7.92 19.59
N LEU A 209 -2.41 6.70 20.09
CA LEU A 209 -3.40 6.10 20.98
C LEU A 209 -3.10 6.54 22.40
N THR A 210 -4.13 6.92 23.12
CA THR A 210 -4.06 7.32 24.53
C THR A 210 -4.98 6.44 25.34
N GLY A 211 -4.49 5.93 26.45
CA GLY A 211 -5.27 5.08 27.35
C GLY A 211 -4.38 4.25 28.27
N SER A 212 -4.98 3.67 29.27
CA SER A 212 -4.28 2.69 30.12
C SER A 212 -4.13 1.38 29.36
N ALA A 213 -3.14 0.55 29.73
CA ALA A 213 -2.95 -0.80 29.21
C ALA A 213 -4.09 -1.74 29.68
N SER A 214 -5.33 -1.39 29.37
CA SER A 214 -6.48 -2.27 29.54
C SER A 214 -6.68 -3.06 28.26
N SER A 215 -7.32 -4.20 28.34
CA SER A 215 -7.72 -5.01 27.17
C SER A 215 -8.46 -4.23 26.10
N ASP A 216 -9.01 -3.07 26.45
CA ASP A 216 -9.82 -2.24 25.55
C ASP A 216 -8.99 -1.21 24.76
N CYS A 217 -7.73 -0.97 25.14
CA CYS A 217 -6.87 0.04 24.51
C CYS A 217 -5.67 -0.54 23.79
N LEU A 218 -5.87 -1.48 22.87
CA LEU A 218 -4.87 -1.89 21.87
C LEU A 218 -3.42 -1.90 22.44
N ASN A 219 -3.20 -2.54 23.59
CA ASN A 219 -1.90 -2.64 24.27
C ASN A 219 -1.36 -1.31 24.89
N GLY A 220 -2.23 -0.34 25.16
CA GLY A 220 -1.87 0.91 25.84
C GLY A 220 -1.56 2.08 24.90
N ALA A 221 -0.94 3.11 25.47
CA ALA A 221 -0.57 4.30 24.68
C ALA A 221 0.56 3.97 23.71
N GLN A 222 0.34 4.20 22.45
CA GLN A 222 1.32 3.94 21.40
C GLN A 222 1.10 4.84 20.18
N GLN A 223 2.15 4.98 19.41
CA GLN A 223 2.12 5.61 18.11
C GLN A 223 2.03 4.54 17.02
N VAL A 224 1.20 4.78 16.03
CA VAL A 224 1.04 3.90 14.88
C VAL A 224 1.08 4.70 13.59
N ASP A 225 1.74 4.14 12.61
CA ASP A 225 1.89 4.68 11.27
C ASP A 225 1.36 3.70 10.23
N GLY A 226 0.76 4.22 9.18
CA GLY A 226 0.19 3.36 8.16
C GLY A 226 -0.47 4.11 7.02
N ILE A 227 -1.44 3.45 6.41
CA ILE A 227 -2.21 4.00 5.29
C ILE A 227 -3.71 3.92 5.53
N LEU A 228 -4.43 4.79 4.83
CA LEU A 228 -5.90 4.77 4.72
C LEU A 228 -6.27 4.65 3.25
N LEU A 229 -7.12 3.69 2.94
CA LEU A 229 -7.76 3.52 1.65
C LEU A 229 -9.22 3.95 1.75
N ASN A 230 -9.63 4.86 0.85
CA ASN A 230 -11.02 5.32 0.77
C ASN A 230 -11.76 4.54 -0.31
N GLN A 231 -12.80 3.84 0.07
CA GLN A 231 -13.68 3.11 -0.85
C GLN A 231 -14.94 3.93 -1.09
N ILE A 232 -14.89 4.78 -2.11
CA ILE A 232 -15.93 5.78 -2.39
C ILE A 232 -17.30 5.15 -2.62
N ASP A 233 -17.36 4.08 -3.39
CA ASP A 233 -18.62 3.43 -3.77
C ASP A 233 -19.36 2.82 -2.57
N SER A 234 -18.63 2.32 -1.59
CA SER A 234 -19.20 1.75 -0.36
C SER A 234 -19.24 2.74 0.80
N GLN A 235 -18.75 3.96 0.63
CA GLN A 235 -18.57 4.95 1.69
C GLN A 235 -17.78 4.38 2.90
N SER A 236 -16.83 3.52 2.62
CA SER A 236 -16.03 2.83 3.63
C SER A 236 -14.59 3.32 3.61
N ILE A 237 -13.94 3.24 4.77
CA ILE A 237 -12.49 3.43 4.87
C ILE A 237 -11.85 2.17 5.46
N TYR A 238 -10.66 1.85 4.94
CA TYR A 238 -9.77 0.84 5.47
C TYR A 238 -8.51 1.52 5.98
N MET A 239 -8.23 1.39 7.27
CA MET A 239 -7.00 1.91 7.85
C MET A 239 -6.14 0.71 8.26
N MET A 240 -4.93 0.69 7.75
CA MET A 240 -3.92 -0.32 8.04
C MET A 240 -2.74 0.39 8.68
N ALA A 241 -2.40 0.03 9.89
CA ALA A 241 -1.30 0.62 10.61
C ALA A 241 -0.49 -0.45 11.35
N GLU A 242 0.75 -0.12 11.65
CA GLU A 242 1.67 -0.96 12.40
C GLU A 242 2.20 -0.16 13.59
N ASN A 243 2.33 -0.80 14.73
CA ASN A 243 2.95 -0.14 15.89
C ASN A 243 4.47 -0.01 15.69
N SER A 244 5.08 0.92 16.41
CA SER A 244 6.49 1.27 16.22
C SER A 244 7.46 0.11 16.49
N ASN A 245 7.08 -0.86 17.33
CA ASN A 245 7.89 -2.06 17.60
C ASN A 245 7.60 -3.22 16.64
N GLN A 246 6.64 -3.04 15.70
CA GLN A 246 6.30 -4.02 14.66
C GLN A 246 5.83 -5.38 15.20
N GLN A 247 5.29 -5.41 16.41
CA GLN A 247 4.77 -6.64 17.02
C GLN A 247 3.28 -6.85 16.79
N ASP A 248 2.56 -5.79 16.40
CA ASP A 248 1.14 -5.84 16.12
C ASP A 248 0.77 -4.91 14.97
N ALA A 249 -0.28 -5.27 14.26
CA ALA A 249 -0.90 -4.43 13.24
C ALA A 249 -2.35 -4.11 13.61
N ILE A 250 -2.80 -2.98 13.12
CA ILE A 250 -4.15 -2.47 13.33
C ILE A 250 -4.86 -2.45 11.98
N LEU A 251 -6.01 -3.11 11.91
CA LEU A 251 -6.94 -3.02 10.81
C LEU A 251 -8.23 -2.39 11.31
N PHE A 252 -8.57 -1.22 10.80
CA PHE A 252 -9.89 -0.64 10.97
C PHE A 252 -10.65 -0.68 9.65
N ILE A 253 -11.86 -1.22 9.67
CA ILE A 253 -12.81 -1.18 8.56
C ILE A 253 -14.08 -0.51 9.08
N GLY A 254 -14.40 0.65 8.54
CA GLY A 254 -15.54 1.43 8.97
C GLY A 254 -16.34 2.00 7.82
N GLN A 255 -17.65 2.08 8.02
CA GLN A 255 -18.57 2.74 7.11
C GLN A 255 -18.92 4.14 7.61
N LYS A 256 -19.09 5.05 6.68
CA LYS A 256 -19.53 6.42 6.98
C LYS A 256 -20.94 6.40 7.57
N THR A 257 -21.07 6.98 8.74
CA THR A 257 -22.40 7.12 9.36
C THR A 257 -23.10 8.33 8.78
N GLN A 258 -24.37 8.18 8.43
CA GLN A 258 -25.19 9.34 8.09
C GLN A 258 -25.39 10.18 9.35
N ASN A 259 -25.22 11.49 9.22
CA ASN A 259 -25.54 12.45 10.29
C ASN A 259 -27.04 12.60 10.42
#